data_7f6f3085d73f9c1a4d8ab6d609674a34
#
_entry.id   7f6f3085d73f9c1a4d8ab6d609674a34
#
_cell.length_a   1.000
_cell.length_b   1.000
_cell.length_c   1.000
_cell.angle_alpha   90.00
_cell.angle_beta   90.00
_cell.angle_gamma   90.00
#
_symmetry.space_group_name_H-M   'P 1'
#
loop_
_entity.id
_entity.type
_entity.pdbx_description
1 polymer ?
#
loop_
_entity_poly.entity_id
_entity_poly.type
_entity_poly.pdbx_seq_one_letter_code
_entity_poly.pdbx_strand_id
1 'polypeptide(L)'
;MHAVCEGFDDFFSRWYPDIRRLCFAMSENDKDARNLAFKTFLRLGAAKDPQIKENDAKFLLFSSGFTLCVDYFGRKLRRLPDKKALEGMSLPFAVTDNLCVFLKLPLARRGAFCLAHSGFSEAEIAKIAGKSAAHFACSSTPKADSSREAVSSILFDESDADAMSDEIYARFAERSVGVENRIHDFRIGFDKIAPYLALAVLAIFAIAVFVSVKLAG
;
A
#
# COMPACT_ATOMS: atom_id res chain seq x y z
N MET A 1 -13.05 2.73 -17.47
CA MET A 1 -12.57 3.48 -16.28
C MET A 1 -13.67 3.75 -15.23
N HIS A 2 -14.97 3.61 -15.56
CA HIS A 2 -16.10 3.85 -14.64
C HIS A 2 -16.41 2.73 -13.64
N ALA A 3 -15.98 1.50 -13.85
CA ALA A 3 -16.35 0.36 -12.99
C ALA A 3 -15.57 0.24 -11.68
N VAL A 4 -14.44 0.97 -11.53
CA VAL A 4 -13.65 0.98 -10.28
C VAL A 4 -14.20 1.99 -9.28
N CYS A 5 -15.03 2.95 -9.72
CA CYS A 5 -15.46 4.07 -8.88
C CYS A 5 -16.65 3.74 -7.97
N GLU A 6 -17.60 2.89 -8.37
CA GLU A 6 -18.84 2.70 -7.59
C GLU A 6 -18.67 1.94 -6.27
N GLY A 7 -17.57 1.26 -6.02
CA GLY A 7 -17.31 0.56 -4.75
C GLY A 7 -16.06 1.05 -4.02
N PHE A 8 -15.28 1.97 -4.62
CA PHE A 8 -14.02 2.40 -4.01
C PHE A 8 -14.25 3.32 -2.81
N ASP A 9 -15.22 4.23 -2.85
CA ASP A 9 -15.51 5.13 -1.73
C ASP A 9 -15.99 4.36 -0.51
N ASP A 10 -16.92 3.39 -0.69
CA ASP A 10 -17.37 2.54 0.39
C ASP A 10 -16.24 1.69 0.95
N PHE A 11 -15.40 1.13 0.08
CA PHE A 11 -14.24 0.34 0.47
C PHE A 11 -13.21 1.22 1.19
N PHE A 12 -12.94 2.42 0.68
CA PHE A 12 -12.01 3.37 1.26
C PHE A 12 -12.49 3.82 2.64
N SER A 13 -13.72 4.33 2.76
CA SER A 13 -14.29 4.81 4.02
C SER A 13 -14.31 3.71 5.09
N ARG A 14 -14.62 2.47 4.69
CA ARG A 14 -14.61 1.32 5.61
C ARG A 14 -13.23 0.98 6.16
N TRP A 15 -12.19 1.01 5.33
CA TRP A 15 -10.87 0.48 5.70
C TRP A 15 -9.82 1.55 6.00
N TYR A 16 -10.10 2.82 5.69
CA TYR A 16 -9.16 3.92 5.95
C TYR A 16 -8.81 4.06 7.43
N PRO A 17 -9.75 4.06 8.39
CA PRO A 17 -9.42 4.16 9.81
C PRO A 17 -8.49 3.04 10.28
N ASP A 18 -8.72 1.82 9.82
CA ASP A 18 -7.91 0.66 10.19
C ASP A 18 -6.51 0.70 9.57
N ILE A 19 -6.39 1.07 8.32
CA ILE A 19 -5.09 1.29 7.67
C ILE A 19 -4.33 2.44 8.34
N ARG A 20 -5.02 3.53 8.69
CA ARG A 20 -4.43 4.64 9.42
C ARG A 20 -3.91 4.20 10.79
N ARG A 21 -4.69 3.39 11.51
CA ARG A 21 -4.32 2.77 12.80
C ARG A 21 -3.08 1.89 12.64
N LEU A 22 -3.05 0.99 11.64
CA LEU A 22 -1.89 0.17 11.33
C LEU A 22 -0.65 1.02 11.06
N CYS A 23 -0.78 2.02 10.21
CA CYS A 23 0.32 2.91 9.87
C CYS A 23 0.81 3.71 11.08
N PHE A 24 -0.08 4.22 11.94
CA PHE A 24 0.30 4.91 13.17
C PHE A 24 0.99 3.97 14.18
N ALA A 25 0.41 2.81 14.44
CA ALA A 25 1.00 1.80 15.32
C ALA A 25 2.43 1.42 14.90
N MET A 26 2.72 1.47 13.62
CA MET A 26 4.05 1.16 13.08
C MET A 26 4.95 2.39 12.92
N SER A 27 4.39 3.59 12.67
CA SER A 27 5.16 4.82 12.44
C SER A 27 5.40 5.66 13.70
N GLU A 28 4.52 5.57 14.68
CA GLU A 28 4.52 6.39 15.90
C GLU A 28 4.45 7.90 15.59
N ASN A 29 4.02 8.25 14.39
CA ASN A 29 3.92 9.63 13.92
C ASN A 29 2.68 9.79 13.04
N ASP A 30 1.83 10.75 13.36
CA ASP A 30 0.55 10.94 12.68
C ASP A 30 0.72 11.35 11.21
N LYS A 31 1.65 12.26 10.93
CA LYS A 31 1.93 12.71 9.56
C LYS A 31 2.47 11.56 8.68
N ASP A 32 3.38 10.74 9.24
CA ASP A 32 3.92 9.58 8.54
C ASP A 32 2.82 8.52 8.35
N ALA A 33 1.96 8.29 9.35
CA ALA A 33 0.83 7.38 9.26
C ALA A 33 -0.13 7.77 8.14
N ARG A 34 -0.48 9.05 8.04
CA ARG A 34 -1.33 9.58 6.97
C ARG A 34 -0.72 9.36 5.59
N ASN A 35 0.56 9.68 5.43
CA ASN A 35 1.27 9.50 4.17
C ASN A 35 1.41 8.01 3.76
N LEU A 36 1.65 7.12 4.73
CA LEU A 36 1.73 5.68 4.47
C LEU A 36 0.36 5.09 4.12
N ALA A 37 -0.71 5.51 4.81
CA ALA A 37 -2.07 5.12 4.46
C ALA A 37 -2.43 5.56 3.03
N PHE A 38 -2.19 6.82 2.68
CA PHE A 38 -2.36 7.34 1.32
C PHE A 38 -1.64 6.49 0.27
N LYS A 39 -0.34 6.21 0.48
CA LYS A 39 0.45 5.37 -0.44
C LYS A 39 -0.08 3.94 -0.54
N THR A 40 -0.64 3.40 0.54
CA THR A 40 -1.23 2.07 0.58
C THR A 40 -2.42 1.98 -0.36
N PHE A 41 -3.35 2.92 -0.28
CA PHE A 41 -4.51 2.97 -1.17
C PHE A 41 -4.12 3.27 -2.62
N LEU A 42 -3.14 4.14 -2.85
CA LEU A 42 -2.61 4.37 -4.21
C LEU A 42 -2.02 3.12 -4.85
N ARG A 43 -1.38 2.24 -4.05
CA ARG A 43 -0.87 0.97 -4.57
C ARG A 43 -1.98 0.01 -4.94
N LEU A 44 -3.03 -0.07 -4.12
CA LEU A 44 -4.19 -0.92 -4.42
C LEU A 44 -4.91 -0.46 -5.68
N GLY A 45 -5.17 0.84 -5.84
CA GLY A 45 -5.83 1.38 -7.02
C GLY A 45 -5.00 1.28 -8.30
N ALA A 46 -3.68 1.08 -8.18
CA ALA A 46 -2.81 0.78 -9.32
C ALA A 46 -2.85 -0.72 -9.72
N ALA A 47 -3.35 -1.61 -8.87
CA ALA A 47 -3.59 -3.00 -9.19
C ALA A 47 -4.85 -3.09 -10.08
N LYS A 48 -4.63 -3.24 -11.38
CA LYS A 48 -5.66 -3.11 -12.45
C LYS A 48 -6.62 -4.29 -12.57
N ASP A 49 -6.93 -5.03 -11.53
CA ASP A 49 -7.88 -6.14 -11.66
C ASP A 49 -9.28 -5.72 -11.19
N PRO A 50 -10.24 -5.48 -12.11
CA PRO A 50 -11.60 -5.07 -11.75
C PRO A 50 -12.43 -6.21 -11.12
N GLN A 51 -11.91 -7.43 -10.99
CA GLN A 51 -12.62 -8.60 -10.47
C GLN A 51 -12.11 -9.07 -9.10
N ILE A 52 -11.28 -8.29 -8.41
CA ILE A 52 -10.79 -8.66 -7.09
C ILE A 52 -11.98 -8.71 -6.12
N LYS A 53 -12.20 -9.86 -5.49
CA LYS A 53 -13.19 -10.01 -4.43
C LYS A 53 -12.82 -9.11 -3.24
N GLU A 54 -13.81 -8.59 -2.54
CA GLU A 54 -13.61 -7.65 -1.41
C GLU A 54 -12.62 -8.18 -0.36
N ASN A 55 -12.71 -9.47 -0.01
CA ASN A 55 -11.79 -10.09 0.95
C ASN A 55 -10.34 -10.15 0.45
N ASP A 56 -10.14 -10.40 -0.85
CA ASP A 56 -8.80 -10.41 -1.45
C ASP A 56 -8.25 -8.98 -1.54
N ALA A 57 -9.10 -8.00 -1.86
CA ALA A 57 -8.75 -6.58 -1.85
C ALA A 57 -8.35 -6.10 -0.46
N LYS A 58 -9.11 -6.51 0.59
CA LYS A 58 -8.77 -6.24 2.00
C LYS A 58 -7.40 -6.82 2.35
N PHE A 59 -7.17 -8.11 2.03
CA PHE A 59 -5.89 -8.76 2.32
C PHE A 59 -4.72 -8.06 1.61
N LEU A 60 -4.87 -7.70 0.33
CA LEU A 60 -3.85 -6.98 -0.44
C LEU A 60 -3.60 -5.58 0.13
N LEU A 61 -4.64 -4.86 0.53
CA LEU A 61 -4.53 -3.55 1.15
C LEU A 61 -3.69 -3.60 2.41
N PHE A 62 -4.05 -4.45 3.36
CA PHE A 62 -3.34 -4.56 4.64
C PHE A 62 -1.93 -5.14 4.49
N SER A 63 -1.73 -6.11 3.62
CA SER A 63 -0.39 -6.63 3.29
C SER A 63 0.51 -5.56 2.67
N SER A 64 -0.02 -4.75 1.75
CA SER A 64 0.69 -3.62 1.15
C SER A 64 1.03 -2.55 2.19
N GLY A 65 0.07 -2.20 3.07
CA GLY A 65 0.29 -1.23 4.15
C GLY A 65 1.35 -1.69 5.13
N PHE A 66 1.28 -2.95 5.56
CA PHE A 66 2.30 -3.54 6.44
C PHE A 66 3.69 -3.50 5.81
N THR A 67 3.80 -3.94 4.55
CA THR A 67 5.08 -3.94 3.81
C THR A 67 5.64 -2.53 3.66
N LEU A 68 4.79 -1.55 3.31
CA LEU A 68 5.21 -0.15 3.22
C LEU A 68 5.75 0.39 4.55
N CYS A 69 5.09 0.04 5.66
CA CYS A 69 5.55 0.43 6.99
C CYS A 69 6.91 -0.22 7.32
N VAL A 70 7.09 -1.50 7.03
CA VAL A 70 8.36 -2.21 7.25
C VAL A 70 9.47 -1.60 6.41
N ASP A 71 9.23 -1.33 5.13
CA ASP A 71 10.20 -0.71 4.21
C ASP A 71 10.59 0.70 4.66
N TYR A 72 9.62 1.47 5.15
CA TYR A 72 9.83 2.83 5.63
C TYR A 72 10.72 2.85 6.88
N PHE A 73 10.50 1.90 7.79
CA PHE A 73 11.24 1.83 9.05
C PHE A 73 12.57 1.09 8.97
N GLY A 74 12.76 0.19 8.03
CA GLY A 74 14.06 -0.41 7.76
C GLY A 74 15.14 0.62 7.39
N ARG A 75 14.70 1.83 7.00
CA ARG A 75 15.57 2.94 6.58
C ARG A 75 15.76 4.04 7.63
N LYS A 76 14.95 4.06 8.70
CA LYS A 76 15.01 5.08 9.75
C LYS A 76 15.53 4.47 11.06
N LEU A 77 16.59 5.04 11.59
CA LEU A 77 17.03 4.81 12.97
C LEU A 77 15.92 5.29 13.93
N ARG A 78 15.36 4.36 14.70
CA ARG A 78 14.25 4.64 15.62
C ARG A 78 14.76 5.28 16.90
N ARG A 79 14.18 6.42 17.23
CA ARG A 79 14.01 6.84 18.61
C ARG A 79 12.58 6.48 18.98
N LEU A 80 12.39 5.58 19.96
CA LEU A 80 11.08 5.32 20.52
C LEU A 80 10.55 6.62 21.12
N PRO A 81 9.35 7.09 20.75
CA PRO A 81 8.80 8.28 21.35
C PRO A 81 8.55 8.00 22.83
N ASP A 82 8.95 8.92 23.68
CA ASP A 82 8.52 8.90 25.08
C ASP A 82 7.07 9.41 25.19
N LYS A 83 6.46 9.22 26.35
CA LYS A 83 5.06 9.64 26.60
C LYS A 83 4.89 11.14 26.33
N LYS A 84 5.85 11.98 26.73
CA LYS A 84 5.80 13.43 26.53
C LYS A 84 5.86 13.82 25.05
N ALA A 85 6.64 13.09 24.25
CA ALA A 85 6.71 13.29 22.82
C ALA A 85 5.37 12.95 22.14
N LEU A 86 4.70 11.87 22.57
CA LEU A 86 3.37 11.51 22.07
C LEU A 86 2.30 12.50 22.51
N GLU A 87 2.31 12.92 23.79
CA GLU A 87 1.39 13.93 24.32
C GLU A 87 1.56 15.32 23.65
N GLY A 88 2.78 15.62 23.17
CA GLY A 88 3.08 16.84 22.40
C GLY A 88 2.60 16.77 20.93
N MET A 89 2.16 15.61 20.45
CA MET A 89 1.52 15.47 19.15
C MET A 89 0.03 15.80 19.26
N SER A 90 -0.51 16.53 18.29
CA SER A 90 -1.95 16.76 18.19
C SER A 90 -2.64 15.48 17.70
N LEU A 91 -2.77 14.48 18.59
CA LEU A 91 -3.42 13.22 18.27
C LEU A 91 -4.93 13.31 18.53
N PRO A 92 -5.77 12.68 17.71
CA PRO A 92 -7.22 12.66 17.90
C PRO A 92 -7.67 11.73 19.04
N PHE A 93 -6.75 11.07 19.71
CA PHE A 93 -7.00 10.09 20.79
C PHE A 93 -6.05 10.31 21.98
N ALA A 94 -6.46 9.82 23.15
CA ALA A 94 -5.68 9.96 24.38
C ALA A 94 -4.43 9.09 24.40
N VAL A 95 -3.32 9.63 24.88
CA VAL A 95 -2.07 8.87 25.08
C VAL A 95 -2.14 8.16 26.43
N THR A 96 -2.37 6.85 26.42
CA THR A 96 -2.44 6.02 27.61
C THR A 96 -1.10 5.31 27.88
N ASP A 97 -0.92 4.84 29.12
CA ASP A 97 0.26 4.05 29.47
C ASP A 97 0.30 2.72 28.70
N ASN A 98 -0.87 2.10 28.47
CA ASN A 98 -1.01 0.90 27.63
C ASN A 98 -0.54 1.17 26.18
N LEU A 99 -0.88 2.32 25.61
CA LEU A 99 -0.40 2.73 24.28
C LEU A 99 1.14 2.88 24.29
N CYS A 100 1.71 3.52 25.31
CA CYS A 100 3.16 3.67 25.41
C CYS A 100 3.88 2.33 25.53
N VAL A 101 3.32 1.36 26.27
CA VAL A 101 3.85 -0.01 26.37
C VAL A 101 3.72 -0.75 25.04
N PHE A 102 2.57 -0.62 24.38
CA PHE A 102 2.31 -1.22 23.08
C PHE A 102 3.29 -0.73 22.02
N LEU A 103 3.55 0.57 21.95
CA LEU A 103 4.48 1.16 20.98
C LEU A 103 5.96 0.75 21.22
N LYS A 104 6.30 0.16 22.37
CA LYS A 104 7.62 -0.46 22.63
C LYS A 104 7.75 -1.87 22.06
N LEU A 105 6.66 -2.50 21.62
CA LEU A 105 6.72 -3.82 21.00
C LEU A 105 7.46 -3.78 19.66
N PRO A 106 8.06 -4.91 19.24
CA PRO A 106 8.59 -5.04 17.89
C PRO A 106 7.53 -4.75 16.83
N LEU A 107 7.92 -4.13 15.71
CA LEU A 107 7.04 -3.72 14.61
C LEU A 107 6.07 -4.82 14.16
N ALA A 108 6.60 -6.02 13.92
CA ALA A 108 5.77 -7.14 13.47
C ALA A 108 4.65 -7.48 14.47
N ARG A 109 4.91 -7.38 15.79
CA ARG A 109 3.88 -7.61 16.81
C ARG A 109 2.84 -6.51 16.81
N ARG A 110 3.24 -5.25 16.71
CA ARG A 110 2.30 -4.12 16.65
C ARG A 110 1.38 -4.23 15.42
N GLY A 111 1.96 -4.49 14.27
CA GLY A 111 1.17 -4.72 13.06
C GLY A 111 0.24 -5.93 13.20
N ALA A 112 0.67 -7.03 13.82
CA ALA A 112 -0.16 -8.20 14.06
C ALA A 112 -1.38 -7.90 14.94
N PHE A 113 -1.25 -7.05 15.98
CA PHE A 113 -2.40 -6.60 16.79
C PHE A 113 -3.38 -5.75 15.98
N CYS A 114 -2.89 -4.85 15.13
CA CYS A 114 -3.76 -4.07 14.24
C CYS A 114 -4.50 -4.96 13.24
N LEU A 115 -3.82 -5.97 12.66
CA LEU A 115 -4.45 -6.95 11.78
C LEU A 115 -5.52 -7.78 12.50
N ALA A 116 -5.24 -8.23 13.73
CA ALA A 116 -6.22 -8.94 14.56
C ALA A 116 -7.43 -8.05 14.86
N HIS A 117 -7.23 -6.78 15.18
CA HIS A 117 -8.29 -5.80 15.40
C HIS A 117 -9.16 -5.60 14.16
N SER A 118 -8.57 -5.59 12.97
CA SER A 118 -9.29 -5.51 11.69
C SER A 118 -9.92 -6.84 11.25
N GLY A 119 -9.95 -7.85 12.11
CA GLY A 119 -10.67 -9.11 11.91
C GLY A 119 -9.94 -10.14 11.05
N PHE A 120 -8.61 -10.06 10.92
CA PHE A 120 -7.83 -11.11 10.26
C PHE A 120 -7.65 -12.32 11.19
N SER A 121 -7.73 -13.52 10.61
CA SER A 121 -7.43 -14.77 11.30
C SER A 121 -5.93 -14.91 11.61
N GLU A 122 -5.56 -15.75 12.60
CA GLU A 122 -4.16 -16.01 12.92
C GLU A 122 -3.35 -16.47 11.70
N ALA A 123 -3.96 -17.29 10.84
CA ALA A 123 -3.33 -17.79 9.61
C ALA A 123 -3.02 -16.66 8.60
N GLU A 124 -3.91 -15.70 8.46
CA GLU A 124 -3.72 -14.53 7.58
C GLU A 124 -2.67 -13.58 8.16
N ILE A 125 -2.75 -13.30 9.47
CA ILE A 125 -1.75 -12.51 10.18
C ILE A 125 -0.37 -13.13 10.03
N ALA A 126 -0.27 -14.46 10.15
CA ALA A 126 1.01 -15.17 9.99
C ALA A 126 1.61 -15.01 8.60
N LYS A 127 0.79 -14.89 7.55
CA LYS A 127 1.25 -14.62 6.18
C LYS A 127 1.79 -13.20 6.02
N ILE A 128 1.22 -12.22 6.71
CA ILE A 128 1.59 -10.80 6.60
C ILE A 128 2.74 -10.45 7.55
N ALA A 129 2.59 -10.76 8.84
CA ALA A 129 3.47 -10.30 9.92
C ALA A 129 4.39 -11.40 10.50
N GLY A 130 4.21 -12.66 10.06
CA GLY A 130 4.97 -13.82 10.50
C GLY A 130 4.31 -14.56 11.68
N LYS A 131 4.58 -15.88 11.74
CA LYS A 131 3.93 -16.82 12.71
C LYS A 131 4.08 -16.40 14.17
N SER A 132 5.28 -15.98 14.61
CA SER A 132 5.53 -15.59 16.00
C SER A 132 4.73 -14.34 16.41
N ALA A 133 4.57 -13.37 15.50
CA ALA A 133 3.78 -12.18 15.75
C ALA A 133 2.28 -12.49 15.81
N ALA A 134 1.78 -13.33 14.90
CA ALA A 134 0.40 -13.79 14.87
C ALA A 134 0.02 -14.53 16.15
N HIS A 135 0.80 -15.52 16.53
CA HIS A 135 0.58 -16.28 17.76
C HIS A 135 0.52 -15.37 19.01
N PHE A 136 1.44 -14.41 19.10
CA PHE A 136 1.45 -13.47 20.23
C PHE A 136 0.20 -12.56 20.24
N ALA A 137 -0.24 -12.06 19.10
CA ALA A 137 -1.41 -11.20 19.00
C ALA A 137 -2.72 -11.93 19.27
N CYS A 138 -2.79 -13.22 18.94
CA CYS A 138 -3.98 -14.07 19.15
C CYS A 138 -3.97 -14.79 20.51
N SER A 139 -2.88 -14.70 21.30
CA SER A 139 -2.80 -15.33 22.61
C SER A 139 -3.68 -14.62 23.64
N SER A 140 -4.12 -15.38 24.67
CA SER A 140 -4.89 -14.88 25.82
C SER A 140 -3.96 -14.58 27.00
N THR A 141 -2.98 -13.72 26.81
CA THR A 141 -2.08 -13.28 27.89
C THR A 141 -2.43 -11.86 28.34
N PRO A 142 -2.25 -11.48 29.61
CA PRO A 142 -2.53 -10.12 30.10
C PRO A 142 -1.81 -9.03 29.27
N LYS A 143 -0.61 -9.34 28.79
CA LYS A 143 0.16 -8.43 27.93
C LYS A 143 -0.47 -8.28 26.52
N ALA A 144 -1.05 -9.35 25.99
CA ALA A 144 -1.78 -9.28 24.72
C ALA A 144 -3.09 -8.51 24.88
N ASP A 145 -3.80 -8.70 26.01
CA ASP A 145 -5.04 -7.99 26.30
C ASP A 145 -4.81 -6.48 26.44
N SER A 146 -3.79 -6.05 27.20
CA SER A 146 -3.38 -4.63 27.27
C SER A 146 -3.00 -4.06 25.90
N SER A 147 -2.40 -4.87 25.04
CA SER A 147 -2.04 -4.44 23.68
C SER A 147 -3.26 -4.30 22.76
N ARG A 148 -4.27 -5.18 22.90
CA ARG A 148 -5.55 -5.04 22.19
C ARG A 148 -6.30 -3.79 22.61
N GLU A 149 -6.36 -3.52 23.92
CA GLU A 149 -6.94 -2.30 24.48
C GLU A 149 -6.23 -1.05 23.91
N ALA A 150 -4.89 -1.05 23.88
CA ALA A 150 -4.12 0.01 23.30
C ALA A 150 -4.43 0.24 21.79
N VAL A 151 -4.58 -0.82 21.00
CA VAL A 151 -4.96 -0.71 19.59
C VAL A 151 -6.38 -0.15 19.45
N SER A 152 -7.30 -0.60 20.30
CA SER A 152 -8.69 -0.11 20.28
C SER A 152 -8.80 1.36 20.69
N SER A 153 -7.84 1.88 21.47
CA SER A 153 -7.81 3.30 21.87
C SER A 153 -7.29 4.23 20.78
N ILE A 154 -6.66 3.70 19.73
CA ILE A 154 -6.20 4.49 18.57
C ILE A 154 -7.40 4.72 17.65
N LEU A 155 -8.03 5.88 17.77
CA LEU A 155 -9.21 6.26 16.99
C LEU A 155 -8.84 7.37 16.01
N PHE A 156 -9.27 7.22 14.75
CA PHE A 156 -9.16 8.26 13.75
C PHE A 156 -10.56 8.66 13.28
N ASP A 157 -10.76 9.94 13.04
CA ASP A 157 -12.02 10.50 12.57
C ASP A 157 -12.26 10.12 11.11
N GLU A 158 -13.51 9.77 10.77
CA GLU A 158 -13.95 9.50 9.40
C GLU A 158 -13.90 10.76 8.53
N SER A 159 -14.01 11.95 9.14
CA SER A 159 -13.93 13.22 8.40
C SER A 159 -12.59 13.43 7.68
N ASP A 160 -11.49 12.83 8.16
CA ASP A 160 -10.19 12.84 7.47
C ASP A 160 -10.17 11.90 6.26
N ALA A 161 -11.11 10.94 6.19
CA ALA A 161 -11.23 10.01 5.08
C ALA A 161 -11.70 10.71 3.80
N ASP A 162 -12.68 11.59 3.87
CA ASP A 162 -13.24 12.27 2.69
C ASP A 162 -12.18 13.12 1.98
N ALA A 163 -11.46 13.96 2.75
CA ALA A 163 -10.37 14.78 2.21
C ALA A 163 -9.24 13.93 1.60
N MET A 164 -8.98 12.75 2.17
CA MET A 164 -7.98 11.83 1.66
C MET A 164 -8.46 11.12 0.40
N SER A 165 -9.75 10.75 0.33
CA SER A 165 -10.35 10.15 -0.86
C SER A 165 -10.22 11.10 -2.06
N ASP A 166 -10.57 12.37 -1.90
CA ASP A 166 -10.44 13.39 -2.94
C ASP A 166 -8.99 13.52 -3.44
N GLU A 167 -8.02 13.50 -2.52
CA GLU A 167 -6.60 13.55 -2.88
C GLU A 167 -6.16 12.31 -3.68
N ILE A 168 -6.66 11.13 -3.33
CA ILE A 168 -6.38 9.89 -4.05
C ILE A 168 -6.97 9.94 -5.47
N TYR A 169 -8.22 10.40 -5.62
CA TYR A 169 -8.84 10.55 -6.94
C TYR A 169 -8.09 11.55 -7.81
N ALA A 170 -7.67 12.69 -7.27
CA ALA A 170 -6.85 13.65 -7.99
C ALA A 170 -5.55 13.01 -8.51
N ARG A 171 -4.88 12.20 -7.70
CA ARG A 171 -3.67 11.49 -8.10
C ARG A 171 -3.90 10.39 -9.14
N PHE A 172 -5.05 9.71 -9.08
CA PHE A 172 -5.42 8.75 -10.14
C PHE A 172 -5.69 9.45 -11.46
N ALA A 173 -6.39 10.59 -11.44
CA ALA A 173 -6.63 11.40 -12.62
C ALA A 173 -5.31 11.89 -13.24
N GLU A 174 -4.39 12.44 -12.44
CA GLU A 174 -3.06 12.85 -12.91
C GLU A 174 -2.27 11.71 -13.55
N ARG A 175 -2.32 10.50 -12.95
CA ARG A 175 -1.63 9.33 -13.50
C ARG A 175 -2.23 8.84 -14.80
N SER A 176 -3.56 8.86 -14.93
CA SER A 176 -4.23 8.45 -16.16
C SER A 176 -3.87 9.37 -17.34
N VAL A 177 -3.87 10.67 -17.12
CA VAL A 177 -3.43 11.67 -18.11
C VAL A 177 -1.94 11.47 -18.45
N GLY A 178 -1.09 11.23 -17.46
CA GLY A 178 0.33 10.98 -17.67
C GLY A 178 0.62 9.68 -18.43
N VAL A 179 -0.21 8.65 -18.29
CA VAL A 179 -0.10 7.39 -19.07
C VAL A 179 -0.59 7.61 -20.51
N GLU A 180 -1.71 8.30 -20.71
CA GLU A 180 -2.21 8.65 -22.03
C GLU A 180 -1.21 9.49 -22.82
N ASN A 181 -0.60 10.49 -22.18
CA ASN A 181 0.43 11.30 -22.81
C ASN A 181 1.66 10.47 -23.19
N ARG A 182 2.13 9.57 -22.34
CA ARG A 182 3.27 8.68 -22.66
C ARG A 182 2.95 7.70 -23.78
N ILE A 183 1.72 7.17 -23.85
CA ILE A 183 1.29 6.30 -24.94
C ILE A 183 1.20 7.10 -26.23
N HIS A 184 0.69 8.31 -26.16
CA HIS A 184 0.62 9.21 -27.31
C HIS A 184 2.03 9.57 -27.84
N ASP A 185 2.94 9.95 -26.94
CA ASP A 185 4.33 10.28 -27.29
C ASP A 185 5.09 9.07 -27.86
N PHE A 186 4.87 7.87 -27.30
CA PHE A 186 5.42 6.62 -27.82
C PHE A 186 4.88 6.31 -29.22
N ARG A 187 3.58 6.51 -29.42
CA ARG A 187 2.93 6.27 -30.73
C ARG A 187 3.47 7.23 -31.79
N ILE A 188 3.61 8.52 -31.48
CA ILE A 188 4.21 9.52 -32.40
C ILE A 188 5.68 9.16 -32.67
N GLY A 189 6.44 8.73 -31.65
CA GLY A 189 7.82 8.27 -31.81
C GLY A 189 7.93 7.03 -32.68
N PHE A 190 7.03 6.07 -32.50
CA PHE A 190 7.00 4.84 -33.27
C PHE A 190 6.63 5.10 -34.76
N ASP A 191 5.64 5.96 -34.99
CA ASP A 191 5.24 6.33 -36.36
C ASP A 191 6.37 6.99 -37.16
N LYS A 192 7.28 7.70 -36.50
CA LYS A 192 8.48 8.26 -37.11
C LYS A 192 9.55 7.22 -37.43
N ILE A 193 9.65 6.17 -36.65
CA ILE A 193 10.70 5.13 -36.77
C ILE A 193 10.20 3.95 -37.62
N ALA A 194 8.90 3.69 -37.67
CA ALA A 194 8.31 2.56 -38.38
C ALA A 194 8.76 2.43 -39.85
N PRO A 195 8.81 3.52 -40.66
CA PRO A 195 9.27 3.41 -42.06
C PRO A 195 10.74 2.99 -42.16
N TYR A 196 11.61 3.41 -41.23
CA TYR A 196 13.02 3.01 -41.18
C TYR A 196 13.19 1.55 -40.75
N LEU A 197 12.37 1.08 -39.81
CA LEU A 197 12.36 -0.34 -39.44
C LEU A 197 11.87 -1.22 -40.57
N ALA A 198 10.86 -0.81 -41.31
CA ALA A 198 10.37 -1.53 -42.50
C ALA A 198 11.45 -1.61 -43.58
N LEU A 199 12.17 -0.52 -43.85
CA LEU A 199 13.30 -0.52 -44.80
C LEU A 199 14.44 -1.42 -44.31
N ALA A 200 14.77 -1.42 -43.06
CA ALA A 200 15.81 -2.30 -42.49
C ALA A 200 15.44 -3.79 -42.63
N VAL A 201 14.19 -4.15 -42.36
CA VAL A 201 13.69 -5.52 -42.54
C VAL A 201 13.74 -5.94 -44.02
N LEU A 202 13.33 -5.07 -44.93
CA LEU A 202 13.42 -5.34 -46.38
C LEU A 202 14.87 -5.51 -46.85
N ALA A 203 15.80 -4.70 -46.35
CA ALA A 203 17.21 -4.82 -46.67
C ALA A 203 17.79 -6.14 -46.20
N ILE A 204 17.48 -6.57 -44.93
CA ILE A 204 17.90 -7.86 -44.40
C ILE A 204 17.34 -9.00 -45.22
N PHE A 205 16.07 -8.93 -45.63
CA PHE A 205 15.44 -9.96 -46.46
C PHE A 205 16.09 -10.02 -47.85
N ALA A 206 16.37 -8.88 -48.46
CA ALA A 206 17.07 -8.84 -49.79
C ALA A 206 18.48 -9.45 -49.69
N ILE A 207 19.23 -9.18 -48.64
CA ILE A 207 20.55 -9.75 -48.42
C ILE A 207 20.43 -11.27 -48.22
N ALA A 208 19.46 -11.74 -47.42
CA ALA A 208 19.25 -13.17 -47.21
C ALA A 208 18.91 -13.90 -48.50
N VAL A 209 18.04 -13.35 -49.33
CA VAL A 209 17.73 -13.92 -50.66
C VAL A 209 18.93 -13.93 -51.55
N PHE A 210 19.71 -12.85 -51.62
CA PHE A 210 20.93 -12.79 -52.45
C PHE A 210 21.98 -13.82 -52.06
N VAL A 211 22.20 -14.01 -50.72
CA VAL A 211 23.11 -15.00 -50.18
C VAL A 211 22.60 -16.41 -50.51
N SER A 212 21.32 -16.69 -50.38
CA SER A 212 20.71 -17.97 -50.68
C SER A 212 20.86 -18.36 -52.16
N VAL A 213 20.66 -17.40 -53.05
CA VAL A 213 20.83 -17.62 -54.52
C VAL A 213 22.30 -17.87 -54.87
N LYS A 214 23.25 -17.19 -54.22
CA LYS A 214 24.68 -17.42 -54.44
C LYS A 214 25.20 -18.75 -53.90
N LEU A 215 24.58 -19.29 -52.86
CA LEU A 215 24.97 -20.59 -52.26
C LEU A 215 24.31 -21.77 -52.98
N ALA A 216 23.26 -21.54 -53.75
CA ALA A 216 22.53 -22.56 -54.50
C ALA A 216 22.99 -22.72 -55.98
N GLY A 217 23.85 -21.85 -56.50
CA GLY A 217 24.47 -21.93 -57.82
C GLY A 217 25.97 -22.16 -57.75
#